data_a0c3c7a012d76b7793f37df6323e4951
#
_entry.id   a0c3c7a012d76b7793f37df6323e4951
#
_cell.length_a   1.000
_cell.length_b   1.000
_cell.length_c   1.000
_cell.angle_alpha   90.00
_cell.angle_beta   90.00
_cell.angle_gamma   90.00
#
_symmetry.space_group_name_H-M   'P 1'
#
loop_
_entity.id
_entity.type
_entity.pdbx_description
1 polymer ?
#
loop_
_entity_poly.entity_id
_entity_poly.type
_entity_poly.pdbx_seq_one_letter_code
_entity_poly.pdbx_strand_id
1 'polypeptide(L)'
;MKHLKKGGAKDVLLSLFFPPCCPSCGRSVGREENFCPECSRELYIPLPGKLCARCGKSPCICEELDPPYLHTWAAAYYEGAIQRAVRRFKFHSHPGSARVLGRMMADVLPKPLADDGKRFDQIVPVPMRPRREKARGYNQAALLAQEVSRRIGVPCQNALKKIRDTKAQHDLTEEERQKNLSGSFLASPEVSGKRILLVDDVLTTGSTAKEAARALLAAEAESVDVLVLSITRLNKD
;
A
#
# COMPACT_ATOMS: atom_id res chain seq x y z
N MET A 1 7.81 15.38 -24.33
CA MET A 1 7.20 16.75 -24.25
C MET A 1 5.68 16.62 -24.21
N LYS A 2 5.04 17.28 -23.21
CA LYS A 2 3.61 17.65 -23.10
C LYS A 2 2.58 16.53 -22.85
N HIS A 3 2.12 16.45 -21.58
CA HIS A 3 0.74 16.82 -21.25
C HIS A 3 0.61 17.02 -19.72
N LEU A 4 0.99 18.21 -19.26
CA LEU A 4 0.54 18.77 -17.96
C LEU A 4 -0.96 19.10 -18.12
N LYS A 5 -1.87 18.31 -17.57
CA LYS A 5 -3.23 18.77 -17.31
C LYS A 5 -3.15 19.84 -16.20
N LYS A 6 -3.32 21.10 -16.58
CA LYS A 6 -3.51 22.24 -15.68
C LYS A 6 -4.69 21.93 -14.75
N GLY A 7 -4.46 21.94 -13.44
CA GLY A 7 -5.52 21.88 -12.44
C GLY A 7 -6.53 23.01 -12.70
N GLY A 8 -7.82 22.69 -12.69
CA GLY A 8 -8.88 23.66 -12.95
C GLY A 8 -8.94 24.73 -11.86
N ALA A 9 -9.62 25.85 -12.12
CA ALA A 9 -9.81 26.98 -11.19
C ALA A 9 -10.32 26.54 -9.81
N LYS A 10 -11.09 25.42 -9.73
CA LYS A 10 -11.54 24.79 -8.49
C LYS A 10 -10.40 24.25 -7.63
N ASP A 11 -9.35 23.65 -8.25
CA ASP A 11 -8.18 23.15 -7.52
C ASP A 11 -7.32 24.29 -6.96
N VAL A 12 -7.30 25.44 -7.65
CA VAL A 12 -6.62 26.64 -7.18
C VAL A 12 -7.32 27.21 -5.96
N LEU A 13 -8.65 27.34 -6.02
CA LEU A 13 -9.46 27.89 -4.92
C LEU A 13 -9.43 26.99 -3.67
N LEU A 14 -9.56 25.68 -3.84
CA LEU A 14 -9.46 24.70 -2.75
C LEU A 14 -8.08 24.71 -2.08
N SER A 15 -7.00 24.95 -2.83
CA SER A 15 -5.65 25.01 -2.28
C SER A 15 -5.36 26.28 -1.47
N LEU A 16 -6.15 27.32 -1.60
CA LEU A 16 -6.07 28.51 -0.74
C LEU A 16 -6.61 28.23 0.68
N PHE A 17 -7.64 27.41 0.78
CA PHE A 17 -8.23 27.02 2.07
C PHE A 17 -7.60 25.75 2.67
N PHE A 18 -7.06 24.87 1.81
CA PHE A 18 -6.42 23.62 2.20
C PHE A 18 -5.07 23.49 1.48
N PRO A 19 -4.03 24.22 1.93
CA PRO A 19 -2.72 24.14 1.33
C PRO A 19 -2.19 22.69 1.44
N PRO A 20 -1.43 22.20 0.44
CA PRO A 20 -0.78 20.93 0.55
C PRO A 20 0.13 20.90 1.77
N CYS A 21 0.04 19.83 2.55
CA CYS A 21 0.81 19.66 3.78
C CYS A 21 1.72 18.44 3.71
N CYS A 22 2.87 18.55 4.34
CA CYS A 22 3.80 17.43 4.51
C CYS A 22 3.10 16.28 5.23
N PRO A 23 3.03 15.07 4.65
CA PRO A 23 2.37 13.91 5.27
C PRO A 23 2.95 13.54 6.63
N SER A 24 4.25 13.80 6.84
CA SER A 24 4.98 13.45 8.06
C SER A 24 4.72 14.41 9.21
N CYS A 25 4.89 15.72 9.00
CA CYS A 25 4.84 16.72 10.09
C CYS A 25 3.63 17.68 10.02
N GLY A 26 2.94 17.73 8.88
CA GLY A 26 1.78 18.63 8.69
C GLY A 26 2.12 20.05 8.33
N ARG A 27 3.38 20.47 8.22
CA ARG A 27 3.75 21.80 7.72
C ARG A 27 3.29 21.98 6.29
N SER A 28 2.87 23.19 5.94
CA SER A 28 2.57 23.54 4.55
C SER A 28 3.79 23.32 3.66
N VAL A 29 3.55 22.79 2.47
CA VAL A 29 4.57 22.53 1.44
C VAL A 29 4.14 23.16 0.12
N GLY A 30 5.08 23.37 -0.79
CA GLY A 30 4.77 23.78 -2.15
C GLY A 30 3.93 22.73 -2.90
N ARG A 31 3.24 23.16 -3.96
CA ARG A 31 2.36 22.27 -4.75
C ARG A 31 3.09 21.08 -5.39
N GLU A 32 4.35 21.27 -5.70
CA GLU A 32 5.22 20.26 -6.31
C GLU A 32 5.98 19.42 -5.26
N GLU A 33 5.96 19.83 -3.99
CA GLU A 33 6.67 19.17 -2.91
C GLU A 33 5.81 18.06 -2.29
N ASN A 34 6.40 16.90 -2.10
CA ASN A 34 5.75 15.78 -1.43
C ASN A 34 5.98 15.81 0.09
N PHE A 35 7.16 16.24 0.53
CA PHE A 35 7.55 16.39 1.93
C PHE A 35 8.30 17.71 2.11
N CYS A 36 8.26 18.28 3.31
CA CYS A 36 9.11 19.43 3.61
C CYS A 36 10.60 19.02 3.62
N PRO A 37 11.54 20.00 3.48
CA PRO A 37 12.96 19.67 3.36
C PRO A 37 13.52 18.82 4.52
N GLU A 38 13.09 19.08 5.76
CA GLU A 38 13.54 18.29 6.92
C GLU A 38 13.03 16.86 6.85
N CYS A 39 11.74 16.65 6.57
CA CYS A 39 11.19 15.31 6.47
C CYS A 39 11.72 14.55 5.25
N SER A 40 12.07 15.24 4.17
CA SER A 40 12.69 14.63 2.98
C SER A 40 14.05 14.00 3.29
N ARG A 41 14.84 14.57 4.21
CA ARG A 41 16.13 14.00 4.65
C ARG A 41 15.97 12.71 5.45
N GLU A 42 14.79 12.47 6.01
CA GLU A 42 14.46 11.27 6.78
C GLU A 42 13.62 10.26 5.99
N LEU A 43 13.62 10.35 4.67
CA LEU A 43 13.02 9.36 3.78
C LEU A 43 14.04 8.26 3.49
N TYR A 44 13.79 7.09 4.05
CA TYR A 44 14.62 5.91 3.82
C TYR A 44 14.00 5.08 2.69
N ILE A 45 14.55 5.25 1.49
CA ILE A 45 14.09 4.57 0.27
C ILE A 45 14.96 3.34 0.05
N PRO A 46 14.37 2.15 -0.21
CA PRO A 46 15.15 0.98 -0.58
C PRO A 46 15.93 1.22 -1.87
N LEU A 47 17.22 0.91 -1.85
CA LEU A 47 18.01 0.94 -3.09
C LEU A 47 17.54 -0.17 -4.03
N PRO A 48 17.60 0.04 -5.36
CA PRO A 48 17.27 -0.99 -6.34
C PRO A 48 18.05 -2.29 -6.08
N GLY A 49 17.35 -3.42 -6.12
CA GLY A 49 17.94 -4.75 -5.89
C GLY A 49 18.29 -5.09 -4.44
N LYS A 50 18.04 -4.20 -3.46
CA LYS A 50 18.31 -4.50 -2.05
C LYS A 50 17.23 -5.31 -1.36
N LEU A 51 16.01 -5.25 -1.86
CA LEU A 51 14.91 -6.07 -1.36
C LEU A 51 14.73 -7.31 -2.25
N CYS A 52 14.39 -8.43 -1.63
CA CYS A 52 13.97 -9.61 -2.39
C CYS A 52 12.73 -9.26 -3.22
N ALA A 53 12.76 -9.55 -4.52
CA ALA A 53 11.66 -9.24 -5.42
C ALA A 53 10.35 -9.93 -5.00
N ARG A 54 10.41 -11.12 -4.40
CA ARG A 54 9.22 -11.89 -4.00
C ARG A 54 8.72 -11.50 -2.61
N CYS A 55 9.50 -11.66 -1.54
CA CYS A 55 9.02 -11.37 -0.19
C CYS A 55 9.17 -9.90 0.25
N GLY A 56 9.92 -9.09 -0.50
CA GLY A 56 10.19 -7.70 -0.18
C GLY A 56 11.18 -7.49 0.96
N LYS A 57 11.79 -8.54 1.53
CA LYS A 57 12.67 -8.43 2.69
C LYS A 57 14.15 -8.46 2.33
N SER A 58 14.98 -7.96 3.25
CA SER A 58 16.43 -8.08 3.22
C SER A 58 16.93 -8.31 4.66
N PRO A 59 17.56 -9.48 4.95
CA PRO A 59 17.74 -10.61 4.04
C PRO A 59 16.44 -11.24 3.56
N CYS A 60 16.51 -12.08 2.51
CA CYS A 60 15.35 -12.81 2.00
C CYS A 60 14.84 -13.85 3.01
N ILE A 61 13.52 -13.90 3.19
CA ILE A 61 12.83 -14.86 4.08
C ILE A 61 11.76 -15.67 3.30
N CYS A 62 11.99 -15.92 2.01
CA CYS A 62 11.01 -16.65 1.19
C CYS A 62 10.76 -18.07 1.68
N GLU A 63 11.78 -18.75 2.24
CA GLU A 63 11.66 -20.09 2.78
C GLU A 63 10.73 -20.13 4.00
N GLU A 64 10.80 -19.13 4.88
CA GLU A 64 9.97 -19.04 6.09
C GLU A 64 8.58 -18.49 5.79
N LEU A 65 8.50 -17.40 5.00
CA LEU A 65 7.25 -16.75 4.67
C LEU A 65 6.42 -17.55 3.68
N ASP A 66 7.06 -18.25 2.73
CA ASP A 66 6.41 -18.91 1.59
C ASP A 66 5.30 -18.04 0.98
N PRO A 67 5.64 -16.88 0.39
CA PRO A 67 4.65 -15.97 -0.14
C PRO A 67 4.00 -16.51 -1.41
N PRO A 68 2.67 -16.55 -1.51
CA PRO A 68 1.98 -17.04 -2.71
C PRO A 68 1.94 -16.02 -3.85
N TYR A 69 2.38 -14.80 -3.61
CA TYR A 69 2.45 -13.73 -4.60
C TYR A 69 3.80 -13.73 -5.34
N LEU A 70 3.82 -13.10 -6.53
CA LEU A 70 4.98 -13.13 -7.43
C LEU A 70 6.03 -12.07 -7.06
N HIS A 71 5.58 -10.83 -6.82
CA HIS A 71 6.47 -9.70 -6.54
C HIS A 71 5.93 -8.84 -5.40
N THR A 72 6.87 -8.13 -4.75
CA THR A 72 6.58 -7.09 -3.75
C THR A 72 7.33 -5.81 -4.11
N TRP A 73 6.58 -4.71 -4.21
CA TRP A 73 7.14 -3.37 -4.33
C TRP A 73 6.85 -2.57 -3.06
N ALA A 74 7.87 -1.89 -2.56
CA ALA A 74 7.75 -1.02 -1.40
C ALA A 74 8.34 0.36 -1.71
N ALA A 75 7.60 1.42 -1.43
CA ALA A 75 8.04 2.78 -1.72
C ALA A 75 9.10 3.29 -0.74
N ALA A 76 9.10 2.81 0.52
CA ALA A 76 10.05 3.23 1.53
C ALA A 76 10.22 2.18 2.64
N TYR A 77 11.22 2.36 3.51
CA TYR A 77 11.26 1.69 4.80
C TYR A 77 10.30 2.35 5.79
N TYR A 78 9.73 1.56 6.71
CA TYR A 78 8.83 2.03 7.77
C TYR A 78 9.64 2.69 8.91
N GLU A 79 10.32 3.79 8.59
CA GLU A 79 11.23 4.53 9.47
C GLU A 79 11.06 6.05 9.24
N GLY A 80 11.57 6.87 10.15
CA GLY A 80 11.68 8.31 10.00
C GLY A 80 10.40 9.00 9.57
N ALA A 81 10.47 9.74 8.48
CA ALA A 81 9.35 10.52 7.96
C ALA A 81 8.16 9.64 7.51
N ILE A 82 8.41 8.47 6.93
CA ILE A 82 7.34 7.56 6.49
C ILE A 82 6.60 6.96 7.69
N GLN A 83 7.30 6.58 8.75
CA GLN A 83 6.66 6.07 9.96
C GLN A 83 5.71 7.12 10.57
N ARG A 84 6.14 8.39 10.66
CA ARG A 84 5.29 9.48 11.13
C ARG A 84 4.11 9.73 10.17
N ALA A 85 4.35 9.72 8.85
CA ALA A 85 3.30 9.90 7.85
C ALA A 85 2.22 8.82 7.95
N VAL A 86 2.60 7.54 8.05
CA VAL A 86 1.67 6.42 8.24
C VAL A 86 0.88 6.57 9.56
N ARG A 87 1.54 6.95 10.66
CA ARG A 87 0.86 7.18 11.94
C ARG A 87 -0.16 8.32 11.82
N ARG A 88 0.20 9.46 11.23
CA ARG A 88 -0.73 10.56 10.99
C ARG A 88 -1.88 10.15 10.08
N PHE A 89 -1.59 9.40 9.02
CA PHE A 89 -2.59 8.87 8.11
C PHE A 89 -3.54 7.87 8.80
N LYS A 90 -3.08 7.15 9.84
CA LYS A 90 -3.91 6.20 10.62
C LYS A 90 -4.74 6.86 11.72
N PHE A 91 -4.25 7.90 12.35
CA PHE A 91 -4.82 8.37 13.64
C PHE A 91 -5.29 9.83 13.65
N HIS A 92 -4.94 10.63 12.66
CA HIS A 92 -5.24 12.06 12.66
C HIS A 92 -6.16 12.53 11.52
N SER A 93 -6.89 11.62 10.90
CA SER A 93 -7.90 11.92 9.86
C SER A 93 -7.38 12.84 8.74
N HIS A 94 -6.17 12.55 8.22
CA HIS A 94 -5.59 13.27 7.09
C HIS A 94 -5.66 12.47 5.78
N PRO A 95 -6.86 12.23 5.21
CA PRO A 95 -7.01 11.46 3.97
C PRO A 95 -6.28 12.12 2.77
N GLY A 96 -6.08 13.43 2.82
CA GLY A 96 -5.32 14.16 1.79
C GLY A 96 -3.88 13.69 1.59
N SER A 97 -3.27 13.07 2.62
CA SER A 97 -1.94 12.46 2.50
C SER A 97 -1.91 11.29 1.50
N ALA A 98 -3.05 10.65 1.23
CA ALA A 98 -3.15 9.54 0.27
C ALA A 98 -2.60 9.92 -1.10
N ARG A 99 -2.82 11.18 -1.56
CA ARG A 99 -2.35 11.65 -2.86
C ARG A 99 -0.83 11.59 -2.99
N VAL A 100 -0.11 12.07 -1.98
CA VAL A 100 1.36 12.05 -1.97
C VAL A 100 1.88 10.62 -1.82
N LEU A 101 1.34 9.90 -0.84
CA LEU A 101 1.81 8.56 -0.51
C LEU A 101 1.49 7.55 -1.62
N GLY A 102 0.29 7.63 -2.22
CA GLY A 102 -0.09 6.80 -3.36
C GLY A 102 0.72 7.09 -4.63
N ARG A 103 1.15 8.36 -4.84
CA ARG A 103 2.09 8.72 -5.90
C ARG A 103 3.42 8.00 -5.70
N MET A 104 4.01 8.08 -4.50
CA MET A 104 5.25 7.38 -4.18
C MET A 104 5.14 5.88 -4.44
N MET A 105 3.99 5.28 -4.12
CA MET A 105 3.74 3.85 -4.40
C MET A 105 3.69 3.57 -5.90
N ALA A 106 3.01 4.39 -6.67
CA ALA A 106 2.93 4.20 -8.13
C ALA A 106 4.29 4.37 -8.82
N ASP A 107 5.14 5.26 -8.31
CA ASP A 107 6.44 5.57 -8.90
C ASP A 107 7.48 4.43 -8.76
N VAL A 108 7.27 3.47 -7.85
CA VAL A 108 8.15 2.28 -7.70
C VAL A 108 7.71 1.09 -8.56
N LEU A 109 6.54 1.15 -9.16
CA LEU A 109 6.09 0.11 -10.08
C LEU A 109 6.90 0.17 -11.38
N PRO A 110 7.26 -0.99 -11.96
CA PRO A 110 7.89 -1.01 -13.27
C PRO A 110 6.97 -0.38 -14.32
N LYS A 111 7.55 0.33 -15.27
CA LYS A 111 6.79 0.86 -16.39
C LYS A 111 6.13 -0.30 -17.16
N PRO A 112 4.92 -0.09 -17.72
CA PRO A 112 4.29 -1.11 -18.57
C PRO A 112 5.23 -1.56 -19.68
N LEU A 113 5.25 -2.85 -19.98
CA LEU A 113 5.88 -3.37 -21.18
C LEU A 113 5.07 -2.88 -22.39
N ALA A 114 5.74 -2.55 -23.50
CA ALA A 114 5.21 -1.76 -24.61
C ALA A 114 4.03 -2.40 -25.37
N ASP A 115 3.73 -3.69 -25.24
CA ASP A 115 2.87 -4.40 -26.19
C ASP A 115 1.39 -4.54 -25.82
N ASP A 116 1.00 -4.50 -24.53
CA ASP A 116 -0.43 -4.51 -24.13
C ASP A 116 -0.78 -3.46 -23.08
N GLY A 117 0.18 -2.70 -22.62
CA GLY A 117 0.01 -1.55 -21.74
C GLY A 117 -0.47 -1.87 -20.32
N LYS A 118 -0.76 -3.13 -19.98
CA LYS A 118 -1.31 -3.47 -18.67
C LYS A 118 -0.58 -4.68 -18.05
N ARG A 119 0.16 -4.41 -16.98
CA ARG A 119 0.73 -5.46 -16.13
C ARG A 119 -0.31 -6.06 -15.19
N PHE A 120 -1.32 -5.28 -14.80
CA PHE A 120 -2.38 -5.64 -13.86
C PHE A 120 -3.74 -5.36 -14.48
N ASP A 121 -4.70 -6.22 -14.20
CA ASP A 121 -6.09 -6.06 -14.63
C ASP A 121 -6.92 -5.36 -13.57
N GLN A 122 -6.54 -5.50 -12.29
CA GLN A 122 -7.28 -4.95 -11.18
C GLN A 122 -6.37 -4.65 -9.97
N ILE A 123 -6.65 -3.53 -9.28
CA ILE A 123 -6.07 -3.20 -8.00
C ILE A 123 -7.06 -3.57 -6.90
N VAL A 124 -6.59 -4.29 -5.88
CA VAL A 124 -7.40 -4.71 -4.74
C VAL A 124 -6.75 -4.21 -3.45
N PRO A 125 -7.40 -3.32 -2.69
CA PRO A 125 -6.89 -2.92 -1.39
C PRO A 125 -7.11 -4.02 -0.34
N VAL A 126 -6.15 -4.18 0.57
CA VAL A 126 -6.32 -5.02 1.76
C VAL A 126 -7.45 -4.43 2.62
N PRO A 127 -8.50 -5.21 2.95
CA PRO A 127 -9.61 -4.70 3.73
C PRO A 127 -9.24 -4.54 5.20
N MET A 128 -9.77 -3.48 5.79
CA MET A 128 -9.73 -3.26 7.23
C MET A 128 -10.93 -3.92 7.92
N ARG A 129 -10.83 -4.16 9.22
CA ARG A 129 -11.99 -4.57 10.03
C ARG A 129 -13.06 -3.48 10.02
N PRO A 130 -14.35 -3.79 9.82
CA PRO A 130 -15.43 -2.81 9.76
C PRO A 130 -15.47 -1.89 10.99
N ARG A 131 -15.25 -2.45 12.18
CA ARG A 131 -15.21 -1.67 13.44
C ARG A 131 -14.06 -0.65 13.44
N ARG A 132 -12.88 -1.02 12.94
CA ARG A 132 -11.73 -0.11 12.83
C ARG A 132 -11.94 0.93 11.75
N GLU A 133 -12.53 0.54 10.63
CA GLU A 133 -12.85 1.45 9.53
C GLU A 133 -13.89 2.49 9.98
N LYS A 134 -14.94 2.06 10.70
CA LYS A 134 -15.93 2.98 11.29
C LYS A 134 -15.30 3.94 12.30
N ALA A 135 -14.40 3.46 13.16
CA ALA A 135 -13.71 4.31 14.15
C ALA A 135 -12.74 5.31 13.51
N ARG A 136 -12.16 4.98 12.35
CA ARG A 136 -11.15 5.78 11.63
C ARG A 136 -11.75 6.66 10.55
N GLY A 137 -12.94 6.30 10.03
CA GLY A 137 -13.64 6.97 8.95
C GLY A 137 -13.23 6.50 7.54
N TYR A 138 -12.15 5.74 7.39
CA TYR A 138 -11.68 5.23 6.09
C TYR A 138 -10.71 4.05 6.22
N ASN A 139 -10.57 3.30 5.12
CA ASN A 139 -9.53 2.30 4.93
C ASN A 139 -8.32 2.94 4.22
N GLN A 140 -7.14 2.94 4.84
CA GLN A 140 -5.91 3.51 4.29
C GLN A 140 -5.50 2.83 3.00
N ALA A 141 -5.50 1.50 2.97
CA ALA A 141 -5.15 0.75 1.78
C ALA A 141 -6.07 1.10 0.60
N ALA A 142 -7.38 1.33 0.86
CA ALA A 142 -8.33 1.73 -0.18
C ALA A 142 -8.02 3.13 -0.74
N LEU A 143 -7.70 4.11 0.11
CA LEU A 143 -7.32 5.45 -0.36
C LEU A 143 -6.02 5.43 -1.17
N LEU A 144 -5.01 4.67 -0.72
CA LEU A 144 -3.75 4.50 -1.43
C LEU A 144 -3.98 3.79 -2.79
N ALA A 145 -4.77 2.72 -2.80
CA ALA A 145 -5.11 1.98 -4.01
C ALA A 145 -5.83 2.84 -5.04
N GLN A 146 -6.75 3.72 -4.61
CA GLN A 146 -7.42 4.67 -5.49
C GLN A 146 -6.46 5.68 -6.13
N GLU A 147 -5.46 6.17 -5.37
CA GLU A 147 -4.44 7.07 -5.93
C GLU A 147 -3.52 6.35 -6.91
N VAL A 148 -3.09 5.12 -6.60
CA VAL A 148 -2.33 4.28 -7.52
C VAL A 148 -3.14 4.03 -8.79
N SER A 149 -4.43 3.66 -8.66
CA SER A 149 -5.36 3.45 -9.78
C SER A 149 -5.43 4.66 -10.72
N ARG A 150 -5.60 5.87 -10.18
CA ARG A 150 -5.64 7.10 -10.99
C ARG A 150 -4.34 7.34 -11.75
N ARG A 151 -3.22 6.89 -11.19
CA ARG A 151 -1.90 7.14 -11.76
C ARG A 151 -1.51 6.15 -12.86
N ILE A 152 -1.85 4.87 -12.68
CA ILE A 152 -1.47 3.82 -13.63
C ILE A 152 -2.61 3.38 -14.55
N GLY A 153 -3.83 3.92 -14.37
CA GLY A 153 -4.98 3.64 -15.23
C GLY A 153 -5.60 2.25 -15.06
N VAL A 154 -5.28 1.55 -13.96
CA VAL A 154 -5.83 0.22 -13.64
C VAL A 154 -7.00 0.37 -12.67
N PRO A 155 -8.17 -0.28 -12.90
CA PRO A 155 -9.35 -0.14 -12.04
C PRO A 155 -9.08 -0.66 -10.62
N CYS A 156 -9.58 0.07 -9.61
CA CYS A 156 -9.52 -0.32 -8.21
C CYS A 156 -10.88 -0.79 -7.72
N GLN A 157 -10.95 -1.98 -7.13
CA GLN A 157 -12.18 -2.58 -6.61
C GLN A 157 -11.95 -3.26 -5.26
N ASN A 158 -12.94 -3.17 -4.36
CA ASN A 158 -12.93 -3.82 -3.04
C ASN A 158 -13.33 -5.30 -3.19
N ALA A 159 -12.49 -6.11 -3.82
CA ALA A 159 -12.76 -7.52 -4.10
C ALA A 159 -12.41 -8.47 -2.94
N LEU A 160 -11.93 -7.94 -1.81
CA LEU A 160 -11.65 -8.71 -0.59
C LEU A 160 -12.54 -8.24 0.56
N LYS A 161 -13.02 -9.19 1.37
CA LYS A 161 -13.70 -8.93 2.65
C LYS A 161 -12.96 -9.61 3.78
N LYS A 162 -12.81 -8.94 4.92
CA LYS A 162 -12.27 -9.54 6.14
C LYS A 162 -13.41 -10.17 6.92
N ILE A 163 -13.42 -11.52 7.04
CA ILE A 163 -14.55 -12.30 7.59
C ILE A 163 -14.33 -12.80 9.04
N ARG A 164 -13.09 -12.80 9.52
CA ARG A 164 -12.79 -13.19 10.91
C ARG A 164 -12.13 -12.06 11.68
N ASP A 165 -12.52 -11.93 12.95
CA ASP A 165 -11.83 -11.09 13.90
C ASP A 165 -10.58 -11.82 14.41
N THR A 166 -9.43 -11.46 13.87
CA THR A 166 -8.15 -11.87 14.45
C THR A 166 -7.93 -11.10 15.76
N LYS A 167 -7.60 -11.77 16.89
CA LYS A 167 -7.27 -11.12 18.16
C LYS A 167 -6.18 -10.05 17.96
N ALA A 168 -6.13 -9.04 18.83
CA ALA A 168 -5.13 -7.99 18.77
C ALA A 168 -3.72 -8.62 18.81
N GLN A 169 -2.87 -8.27 17.84
CA GLN A 169 -1.59 -8.93 17.57
C GLN A 169 -0.46 -8.62 18.57
N HIS A 170 -0.74 -7.82 19.63
CA HIS A 170 0.32 -7.40 20.55
C HIS A 170 0.88 -8.52 21.45
N ASP A 171 0.11 -9.59 21.69
CA ASP A 171 0.45 -10.65 22.65
C ASP A 171 0.60 -12.04 22.03
N LEU A 172 0.69 -12.16 20.68
CA LEU A 172 0.73 -13.44 19.99
C LEU A 172 2.12 -13.72 19.42
N THR A 173 2.58 -14.98 19.55
CA THR A 173 3.77 -15.49 18.84
C THR A 173 3.54 -15.48 17.32
N GLU A 174 4.62 -15.61 16.53
CA GLU A 174 4.53 -15.63 15.06
C GLU A 174 3.65 -16.78 14.54
N GLU A 175 3.75 -17.97 15.15
CA GLU A 175 2.91 -19.13 14.81
C GLU A 175 1.42 -18.88 15.13
N GLU A 176 1.12 -18.25 16.26
CA GLU A 176 -0.24 -17.88 16.62
C GLU A 176 -0.80 -16.79 15.71
N ARG A 177 0.04 -15.88 15.21
CA ARG A 177 -0.34 -14.89 14.20
C ARG A 177 -0.70 -15.53 12.87
N GLN A 178 0.06 -16.54 12.43
CA GLN A 178 -0.24 -17.29 11.21
C GLN A 178 -1.54 -18.08 11.33
N LYS A 179 -1.75 -18.81 12.42
CA LYS A 179 -3.01 -19.54 12.70
C LYS A 179 -4.23 -18.62 12.81
N ASN A 180 -4.06 -17.45 13.42
CA ASN A 180 -5.13 -16.44 13.58
C ASN A 180 -5.55 -15.79 12.26
N LEU A 181 -4.69 -15.74 11.25
CA LEU A 181 -4.95 -15.11 9.95
C LEU A 181 -5.51 -16.10 8.92
N SER A 182 -5.29 -17.41 9.09
CA SER A 182 -5.76 -18.42 8.14
C SER A 182 -7.27 -18.34 7.95
N GLY A 183 -7.70 -18.17 6.68
CA GLY A 183 -9.11 -18.00 6.32
C GLY A 183 -9.75 -16.71 6.81
N SER A 184 -8.96 -15.65 7.06
CA SER A 184 -9.48 -14.35 7.52
C SER A 184 -10.08 -13.49 6.40
N PHE A 185 -9.81 -13.84 5.14
CA PHE A 185 -10.28 -13.08 3.99
C PHE A 185 -11.14 -13.95 3.08
N LEU A 186 -12.12 -13.32 2.44
CA LEU A 186 -12.93 -13.87 1.37
C LEU A 186 -12.80 -12.97 0.15
N ALA A 187 -12.45 -13.55 -0.99
CA ALA A 187 -12.40 -12.82 -2.26
C ALA A 187 -13.71 -12.94 -3.04
N SER A 188 -14.00 -11.90 -3.82
CA SER A 188 -15.10 -11.91 -4.79
C SER A 188 -14.74 -12.80 -5.98
N PRO A 189 -15.70 -13.57 -6.56
CA PRO A 189 -15.48 -14.33 -7.80
C PRO A 189 -15.03 -13.47 -8.99
N GLU A 190 -15.29 -12.17 -8.95
CA GLU A 190 -14.90 -11.23 -10.01
C GLU A 190 -13.40 -11.11 -10.24
N VAL A 191 -12.55 -11.70 -9.37
CA VAL A 191 -11.09 -11.71 -9.54
C VAL A 191 -10.60 -12.88 -10.40
N SER A 192 -11.47 -13.83 -10.74
CA SER A 192 -11.12 -15.01 -11.55
C SER A 192 -10.48 -14.60 -12.89
N GLY A 193 -9.36 -15.23 -13.22
CA GLY A 193 -8.57 -14.98 -14.43
C GLY A 193 -7.86 -13.63 -14.49
N LYS A 194 -7.82 -12.85 -13.39
CA LYS A 194 -7.20 -11.51 -13.37
C LYS A 194 -5.85 -11.49 -12.70
N ARG A 195 -4.96 -10.66 -13.23
CA ARG A 195 -3.67 -10.28 -12.61
C ARG A 195 -3.93 -9.16 -11.61
N ILE A 196 -3.75 -9.45 -10.34
CA ILE A 196 -4.14 -8.57 -9.23
C ILE A 196 -2.93 -7.84 -8.67
N LEU A 197 -3.05 -6.51 -8.48
CA LEU A 197 -2.16 -5.73 -7.63
C LEU A 197 -2.81 -5.52 -6.27
N LEU A 198 -2.35 -6.28 -5.27
CA LEU A 198 -2.79 -6.15 -3.88
C LEU A 198 -2.07 -4.98 -3.22
N VAL A 199 -2.83 -4.04 -2.62
CA VAL A 199 -2.29 -2.81 -2.03
C VAL A 199 -2.51 -2.79 -0.52
N ASP A 200 -1.43 -2.48 0.24
CA ASP A 200 -1.49 -2.23 1.68
C ASP A 200 -0.59 -1.03 2.09
N ASP A 201 -0.71 -0.56 3.32
CA ASP A 201 0.11 0.55 3.82
C ASP A 201 1.48 0.09 4.36
N VAL A 202 1.55 -1.00 5.12
CA VAL A 202 2.80 -1.48 5.75
C VAL A 202 2.92 -2.99 5.67
N LEU A 203 4.01 -3.46 5.09
CA LEU A 203 4.41 -4.86 5.13
C LEU A 203 5.34 -5.09 6.33
N THR A 204 4.80 -5.67 7.41
CA THR A 204 5.59 -6.06 8.59
C THR A 204 6.15 -7.48 8.42
N THR A 205 5.48 -8.50 8.91
CA THR A 205 5.85 -9.91 8.73
C THR A 205 5.45 -10.46 7.34
N GLY A 206 4.53 -9.81 6.65
CA GLY A 206 3.95 -10.29 5.40
C GLY A 206 2.74 -11.20 5.57
N SER A 207 2.39 -11.60 6.80
CA SER A 207 1.29 -12.54 7.07
C SER A 207 -0.06 -12.05 6.53
N THR A 208 -0.37 -10.75 6.61
CA THR A 208 -1.62 -10.17 6.07
C THR A 208 -1.64 -10.27 4.54
N ALA A 209 -0.55 -9.88 3.88
CA ALA A 209 -0.44 -9.95 2.42
C ALA A 209 -0.51 -11.41 1.92
N LYS A 210 0.15 -12.33 2.64
CA LYS A 210 0.12 -13.78 2.36
C LYS A 210 -1.31 -14.32 2.38
N GLU A 211 -2.07 -14.06 3.44
CA GLU A 211 -3.44 -14.55 3.58
C GLU A 211 -4.42 -13.87 2.60
N ALA A 212 -4.26 -12.57 2.34
CA ALA A 212 -5.06 -11.87 1.35
C ALA A 212 -4.79 -12.41 -0.06
N ALA A 213 -3.53 -12.66 -0.41
CA ALA A 213 -3.15 -13.25 -1.69
C ALA A 213 -3.66 -14.68 -1.84
N ARG A 214 -3.60 -15.50 -0.77
CA ARG A 214 -4.19 -16.85 -0.77
C ARG A 214 -5.69 -16.82 -1.07
N ALA A 215 -6.43 -15.90 -0.46
CA ALA A 215 -7.86 -15.76 -0.71
C ALA A 215 -8.16 -15.37 -2.17
N LEU A 216 -7.35 -14.48 -2.77
CA LEU A 216 -7.48 -14.10 -4.18
C LEU A 216 -7.19 -15.27 -5.12
N LEU A 217 -6.10 -16.01 -4.88
CA LEU A 217 -5.75 -17.18 -5.67
C LEU A 217 -6.76 -18.33 -5.51
N ALA A 218 -7.33 -18.51 -4.31
CA ALA A 218 -8.42 -19.47 -4.08
C ALA A 218 -9.71 -19.10 -4.81
N ALA A 219 -9.90 -17.84 -5.17
CA ALA A 219 -10.96 -17.33 -6.05
C ALA A 219 -10.52 -17.26 -7.52
N GLU A 220 -9.49 -18.05 -7.89
CA GLU A 220 -8.99 -18.23 -9.26
C GLU A 220 -8.39 -16.97 -9.89
N ALA A 221 -7.86 -16.02 -9.10
CA ALA A 221 -7.03 -14.97 -9.67
C ALA A 221 -5.84 -15.60 -10.40
N GLU A 222 -5.48 -15.09 -11.59
CA GLU A 222 -4.35 -15.58 -12.39
C GLU A 222 -3.03 -15.41 -11.65
N SER A 223 -2.83 -14.24 -11.06
CA SER A 223 -1.64 -13.93 -10.29
C SER A 223 -1.90 -12.79 -9.30
N VAL A 224 -1.06 -12.70 -8.27
CA VAL A 224 -1.08 -11.62 -7.30
C VAL A 224 0.32 -11.05 -7.16
N ASP A 225 0.42 -9.73 -7.25
CA ASP A 225 1.58 -8.93 -6.89
C ASP A 225 1.20 -8.02 -5.72
N VAL A 226 2.18 -7.62 -4.92
CA VAL A 226 1.97 -6.81 -3.71
C VAL A 226 2.65 -5.45 -3.85
N LEU A 227 1.91 -4.38 -3.58
CA LEU A 227 2.43 -3.02 -3.51
C LEU A 227 2.14 -2.43 -2.13
N VAL A 228 3.18 -1.99 -1.43
CA VAL A 228 3.05 -1.35 -0.12
C VAL A 228 3.71 0.02 -0.08
N LEU A 229 3.16 0.91 0.74
CA LEU A 229 3.81 2.20 0.98
C LEU A 229 5.14 1.98 1.71
N SER A 230 5.16 1.08 2.70
CA SER A 230 6.39 0.87 3.46
C SER A 230 6.58 -0.56 3.94
N ILE A 231 7.84 -0.89 4.21
CA ILE A 231 8.26 -2.19 4.67
C ILE A 231 9.14 -2.07 5.91
N THR A 232 8.95 -2.92 6.91
CA THR A 232 9.85 -2.98 8.07
C THR A 232 11.13 -3.71 7.71
N ARG A 233 12.27 -3.21 8.20
CA ARG A 233 13.52 -3.99 8.19
C ARG A 233 13.34 -5.22 9.09
N LEU A 234 14.01 -6.29 8.73
CA LEU A 234 14.22 -7.37 9.68
C LEU A 234 15.31 -6.88 10.67
N ASN A 235 15.01 -6.91 11.96
CA ASN A 235 16.04 -6.67 12.97
C ASN A 235 17.09 -7.76 12.77
N LYS A 236 18.34 -7.35 12.55
CA LYS A 236 19.45 -8.23 12.89
C LYS A 236 19.60 -8.11 14.40
N ASP A 237 19.28 -9.17 15.11
CA ASP A 237 19.80 -9.36 16.47
C ASP A 237 21.32 -9.38 16.43
#